data_3fbd162c8f2f7d4e33723c9554ab23c8
#
_entry.id   3fbd162c8f2f7d4e33723c9554ab23c8
#
_cell.length_a   1.000
_cell.length_b   1.000
_cell.length_c   1.000
_cell.angle_alpha   90.00
_cell.angle_beta   90.00
_cell.angle_gamma   90.00
#
_symmetry.space_group_name_H-M   'P 1'
#
loop_
_entity.id
_entity.type
_entity.pdbx_description
1 polymer ?
#
loop_
_entity_poly.entity_id
_entity_poly.type
_entity_poly.pdbx_seq_one_letter_code
_entity_poly.pdbx_strand_id
1 'polypeptide(L)'
;NKIIRDMVFLKKIEILGGTQLRFFCHNMFACKIINQIIFDDKKNTHNKILNIGNFNTNIIKLSNKILKLTKLKKVNIHHEINTIDKRSYEVSVSTSKKLNKNLNFKKLTDKSILDTFKKIKNDKKPFSQKKITLTVYKNFLNKRFL
;
A
#
# COMPACT_ATOMS: atom_id res chain seq x y z
N ASN A 1 0.57 -3.94 2.99
CA ASN A 1 0.59 -4.67 4.29
C ASN A 1 1.61 -5.82 4.32
N LYS A 2 1.82 -6.57 3.20
CA LYS A 2 2.77 -7.68 3.13
C LYS A 2 4.17 -7.27 3.59
N ILE A 3 4.72 -6.18 3.06
CA ILE A 3 6.07 -5.68 3.41
C ILE A 3 6.23 -5.48 4.91
N ILE A 4 5.32 -4.76 5.56
CA ILE A 4 5.40 -4.50 7.01
C ILE A 4 5.30 -5.81 7.79
N ARG A 5 4.42 -6.70 7.39
CA ARG A 5 4.24 -8.00 8.03
C ARG A 5 5.52 -8.84 7.96
N ASP A 6 6.11 -8.94 6.78
CA ASP A 6 7.32 -9.74 6.56
C ASP A 6 8.50 -9.13 7.35
N MET A 7 8.62 -7.81 7.41
CA MET A 7 9.60 -7.13 8.27
C MET A 7 9.40 -7.43 9.75
N VAL A 8 8.16 -7.47 10.23
CA VAL A 8 7.85 -7.71 11.66
C VAL A 8 8.12 -9.13 12.06
N PHE A 9 7.58 -10.09 11.31
CA PHE A 9 7.58 -11.50 11.70
C PHE A 9 8.75 -12.30 11.14
N LEU A 10 9.15 -12.05 9.89
CA LEU A 10 10.19 -12.81 9.22
C LEU A 10 11.57 -12.13 9.31
N LYS A 11 11.62 -10.88 9.75
CA LYS A 11 12.84 -10.04 9.74
C LYS A 11 13.53 -10.00 8.36
N LYS A 12 12.78 -10.23 7.31
CA LYS A 12 13.26 -10.17 5.93
C LYS A 12 12.17 -9.68 5.00
N ILE A 13 12.58 -9.11 3.89
CA ILE A 13 11.73 -8.83 2.74
C ILE A 13 12.44 -9.23 1.47
N GLU A 14 11.68 -9.74 0.54
CA GLU A 14 12.14 -10.03 -0.82
C GLU A 14 11.51 -8.99 -1.75
N ILE A 15 12.35 -8.25 -2.46
CA ILE A 15 11.94 -7.23 -3.41
C ILE A 15 12.31 -7.71 -4.80
N LEU A 16 11.29 -8.02 -5.58
CA LEU A 16 11.44 -8.45 -6.96
C LEU A 16 11.42 -7.21 -7.88
N GLY A 17 12.53 -6.93 -8.57
CA GLY A 17 12.73 -5.72 -9.36
C GLY A 17 12.83 -4.47 -8.49
N GLY A 18 11.72 -3.98 -7.96
CA GLY A 18 11.64 -2.95 -6.92
C GLY A 18 11.80 -1.50 -7.38
N THR A 19 12.27 -1.25 -8.60
CA THR A 19 12.43 0.09 -9.17
C THR A 19 11.15 0.61 -9.84
N GLN A 20 10.23 -0.29 -10.18
CA GLN A 20 8.97 0.03 -10.83
C GLN A 20 8.13 0.94 -9.94
N LEU A 21 7.59 2.00 -10.52
CA LEU A 21 6.64 2.86 -9.84
C LEU A 21 5.31 2.14 -9.63
N ARG A 22 4.74 2.36 -8.47
CA ARG A 22 3.42 1.87 -8.09
C ARG A 22 2.65 2.98 -7.39
N PHE A 23 1.37 2.99 -7.62
CA PHE A 23 0.44 3.91 -6.99
C PHE A 23 -0.10 3.34 -5.69
N PHE A 24 -0.01 4.10 -4.63
CA PHE A 24 -0.45 3.70 -3.29
C PHE A 24 -1.57 4.59 -2.79
N CYS A 25 -2.57 3.95 -2.20
CA CYS A 25 -3.67 4.60 -1.54
C CYS A 25 -3.92 3.97 -0.18
N HIS A 26 -4.09 4.80 0.83
CA HIS A 26 -4.55 4.36 2.14
C HIS A 26 -6.08 4.37 2.17
N ASN A 27 -6.70 3.28 2.67
CA ASN A 27 -8.18 3.13 2.67
C ASN A 27 -8.90 4.30 3.34
N MET A 28 -8.43 4.76 4.50
CA MET A 28 -9.06 5.90 5.18
C MET A 28 -9.00 7.18 4.34
N PHE A 29 -7.94 7.34 3.52
CA PHE A 29 -7.88 8.44 2.59
C PHE A 29 -8.90 8.26 1.46
N ALA A 30 -8.98 7.07 0.88
CA ALA A 30 -9.99 6.76 -0.14
C ALA A 30 -11.40 7.02 0.40
N CYS A 31 -11.73 6.52 1.59
CA CYS A 31 -13.03 6.76 2.23
C CYS A 31 -13.32 8.25 2.41
N LYS A 32 -12.34 9.05 2.84
CA LYS A 32 -12.52 10.50 2.99
C LYS A 32 -12.82 11.18 1.66
N ILE A 33 -12.07 10.83 0.60
CA ILE A 33 -12.31 11.40 -0.73
C ILE A 33 -13.70 11.01 -1.26
N ILE A 34 -14.05 9.73 -1.14
CA ILE A 34 -15.36 9.22 -1.59
C ILE A 34 -16.48 9.95 -0.83
N ASN A 35 -16.35 10.08 0.49
CA ASN A 35 -17.33 10.80 1.31
C ASN A 35 -17.48 12.26 0.88
N GLN A 36 -16.37 12.94 0.60
CA GLN A 36 -16.43 14.32 0.09
C GLN A 36 -17.11 14.41 -1.27
N ILE A 37 -16.83 13.45 -2.18
CA ILE A 37 -17.47 13.42 -3.50
C ILE A 37 -18.99 13.23 -3.37
N ILE A 38 -19.44 12.38 -2.44
CA ILE A 38 -20.88 12.14 -2.20
C ILE A 38 -21.60 13.42 -1.73
N PHE A 39 -20.93 14.20 -0.89
CA PHE A 39 -21.50 15.40 -0.28
C PHE A 39 -21.04 16.72 -0.95
N ASP A 40 -20.29 16.64 -2.06
CA ASP A 40 -19.84 17.82 -2.80
C ASP A 40 -20.98 18.40 -3.65
N ASP A 41 -21.00 19.72 -3.81
CA ASP A 41 -21.92 20.46 -4.69
C ASP A 41 -21.59 20.18 -6.18
N LYS A 42 -21.77 19.00 -6.63
CA LYS A 42 -21.65 18.45 -8.01
C LYS A 42 -20.74 19.18 -9.02
N LYS A 43 -20.47 20.48 -8.85
CA LYS A 43 -19.69 21.33 -9.76
C LYS A 43 -18.27 20.84 -10.03
N ASN A 44 -17.64 20.23 -9.01
CA ASN A 44 -16.23 19.81 -9.08
C ASN A 44 -16.04 18.37 -9.47
N THR A 45 -17.06 17.53 -9.28
CA THR A 45 -16.94 16.05 -9.38
C THR A 45 -17.86 15.45 -10.43
N HIS A 46 -18.94 16.15 -10.80
CA HIS A 46 -19.91 15.65 -11.77
C HIS A 46 -19.27 15.35 -13.13
N ASN A 47 -19.56 14.18 -13.68
CA ASN A 47 -19.03 13.69 -14.97
C ASN A 47 -17.49 13.69 -15.08
N LYS A 48 -16.77 13.54 -13.95
CA LYS A 48 -15.31 13.48 -13.94
C LYS A 48 -14.81 12.13 -13.48
N ILE A 49 -13.72 11.65 -14.11
CA ILE A 49 -12.95 10.51 -13.63
C ILE A 49 -11.91 11.03 -12.64
N LEU A 50 -11.91 10.49 -11.43
CA LEU A 50 -11.02 10.90 -10.36
C LEU A 50 -10.10 9.75 -9.94
N ASN A 51 -8.80 9.96 -10.05
CA ASN A 51 -7.83 9.05 -9.48
C ASN A 51 -7.69 9.33 -7.98
N ILE A 52 -8.00 8.34 -7.15
CA ILE A 52 -7.92 8.46 -5.71
C ILE A 52 -6.69 7.74 -5.18
N GLY A 53 -5.77 8.47 -4.59
CA GLY A 53 -4.59 7.90 -3.97
C GLY A 53 -3.66 8.92 -3.34
N ASN A 54 -2.63 8.42 -2.65
CA ASN A 54 -1.76 9.25 -1.86
C ASN A 54 -0.48 9.67 -2.62
N PHE A 55 0.21 8.70 -3.21
CA PHE A 55 1.51 8.95 -3.82
C PHE A 55 1.95 7.81 -4.73
N ASN A 56 2.83 8.15 -5.67
CA ASN A 56 3.59 7.20 -6.47
C ASN A 56 4.94 6.96 -5.80
N THR A 57 5.36 5.71 -5.72
CA THR A 57 6.70 5.34 -5.25
C THR A 57 7.04 3.93 -5.72
N ASN A 58 8.29 3.56 -5.59
CA ASN A 58 8.72 2.18 -5.80
C ASN A 58 8.85 1.42 -4.48
N ILE A 59 8.93 0.09 -4.57
CA ILE A 59 8.96 -0.78 -3.40
C ILE A 59 10.21 -0.56 -2.55
N ILE A 60 11.36 -0.29 -3.17
CA ILE A 60 12.61 -0.01 -2.46
C ILE A 60 12.47 1.23 -1.58
N LYS A 61 12.02 2.35 -2.17
CA LYS A 61 11.79 3.60 -1.43
C LYS A 61 10.76 3.42 -0.32
N LEU A 62 9.68 2.68 -0.60
CA LEU A 62 8.65 2.38 0.39
C LEU A 62 9.21 1.55 1.56
N SER A 63 9.99 0.51 1.27
CA SER A 63 10.62 -0.34 2.28
C SER A 63 11.57 0.46 3.19
N ASN A 64 12.42 1.30 2.60
CA ASN A 64 13.32 2.17 3.35
C ASN A 64 12.55 3.17 4.23
N LYS A 65 11.45 3.73 3.71
CA LYS A 65 10.57 4.62 4.46
C LYS A 65 9.93 3.90 5.66
N ILE A 66 9.47 2.66 5.46
CA ILE A 66 8.90 1.84 6.53
C ILE A 66 9.95 1.59 7.63
N LEU A 67 11.15 1.16 7.27
CA LEU A 67 12.24 0.94 8.24
C LEU A 67 12.56 2.20 9.03
N LYS A 68 12.68 3.35 8.36
CA LYS A 68 12.94 4.63 9.01
C LYS A 68 11.86 5.01 10.02
N LEU A 69 10.59 4.85 9.66
CA LEU A 69 9.46 5.22 10.51
C LEU A 69 9.25 4.25 11.68
N THR A 70 9.41 2.95 11.44
CA THR A 70 9.15 1.91 12.45
C THR A 70 10.35 1.64 13.35
N LYS A 71 11.55 2.13 12.98
CA LYS A 71 12.81 1.88 13.66
C LYS A 71 13.12 0.38 13.84
N LEU A 72 12.59 -0.46 12.97
CA LEU A 72 12.89 -1.89 12.97
C LEU A 72 14.36 -2.12 12.67
N LYS A 73 15.00 -2.92 13.52
CA LYS A 73 16.41 -3.33 13.39
C LYS A 73 16.52 -4.76 12.87
N LYS A 74 17.68 -5.10 12.30
CA LYS A 74 18.01 -6.46 11.84
C LYS A 74 16.99 -7.02 10.84
N VAL A 75 16.55 -6.20 9.88
CA VAL A 75 15.72 -6.64 8.76
C VAL A 75 16.60 -6.83 7.53
N ASN A 76 16.65 -8.05 7.02
CA ASN A 76 17.37 -8.35 5.78
C ASN A 76 16.52 -7.95 4.58
N ILE A 77 17.09 -7.14 3.68
CA ILE A 77 16.47 -6.79 2.41
C ILE A 77 17.19 -7.59 1.32
N HIS A 78 16.49 -8.57 0.76
CA HIS A 78 16.92 -9.28 -0.42
C HIS A 78 16.33 -8.62 -1.64
N HIS A 79 17.18 -8.19 -2.55
CA HIS A 79 16.76 -7.49 -3.77
C HIS A 79 17.17 -8.31 -4.99
N GLU A 80 16.21 -8.84 -5.70
CA GLU A 80 16.39 -9.58 -6.93
C GLU A 80 16.08 -8.68 -8.14
N ILE A 81 17.12 -8.33 -8.89
CA ILE A 81 17.06 -7.33 -9.97
C ILE A 81 16.40 -7.89 -11.23
N ASN A 82 16.58 -9.19 -11.49
CA ASN A 82 16.24 -9.84 -12.77
C ASN A 82 14.79 -10.32 -12.86
N THR A 83 13.87 -9.74 -12.11
CA THR A 83 12.49 -10.21 -12.13
C THR A 83 11.64 -9.61 -13.24
N ILE A 84 10.69 -10.41 -13.62
CA ILE A 84 9.89 -10.40 -14.85
C ILE A 84 8.92 -9.21 -15.00
N ASP A 85 8.51 -8.55 -13.90
CA ASP A 85 7.53 -7.45 -13.99
C ASP A 85 8.19 -6.10 -14.27
N LYS A 86 8.35 -5.78 -15.54
CA LYS A 86 8.89 -4.49 -16.01
C LYS A 86 7.85 -3.37 -16.03
N ARG A 87 6.59 -3.64 -15.72
CA ARG A 87 5.53 -2.63 -15.76
C ARG A 87 5.79 -1.56 -14.71
N SER A 88 5.87 -0.33 -15.15
CA SER A 88 5.99 0.86 -14.29
C SER A 88 4.90 1.83 -14.69
N TYR A 89 4.18 2.36 -13.73
CA TYR A 89 3.14 3.34 -13.98
C TYR A 89 3.07 4.38 -12.88
N GLU A 90 2.75 5.58 -13.30
CA GLU A 90 2.50 6.71 -12.42
C GLU A 90 1.08 7.22 -12.64
N VAL A 91 0.38 7.52 -11.55
CA VAL A 91 -0.99 8.01 -11.60
C VAL A 91 -1.03 9.44 -11.09
N SER A 92 -1.60 10.34 -11.89
CA SER A 92 -1.81 11.72 -11.47
C SER A 92 -2.92 11.80 -10.43
N VAL A 93 -2.62 12.44 -9.32
CA VAL A 93 -3.56 12.71 -8.22
C VAL A 93 -3.86 14.21 -8.06
N SER A 94 -3.61 14.99 -9.09
CA SER A 94 -3.75 16.45 -9.04
C SER A 94 -5.17 16.88 -8.64
N THR A 95 -6.20 16.25 -9.17
CA THR A 95 -7.60 16.55 -8.87
C THR A 95 -7.96 16.16 -7.43
N SER A 96 -7.56 14.96 -6.97
CA SER A 96 -7.78 14.55 -5.58
C SER A 96 -7.08 15.47 -4.59
N LYS A 97 -5.90 15.97 -4.93
CA LYS A 97 -5.19 16.97 -4.11
C LYS A 97 -5.90 18.31 -4.08
N LYS A 98 -6.45 18.77 -5.22
CA LYS A 98 -7.22 20.02 -5.27
C LYS A 98 -8.49 19.97 -4.41
N LEU A 99 -9.19 18.84 -4.41
CA LEU A 99 -10.37 18.62 -3.56
C LEU A 99 -10.02 18.59 -2.06
N ASN A 100 -8.76 18.30 -1.72
CA ASN A 100 -8.32 18.14 -0.34
C ASN A 100 -7.09 18.99 0.00
N LYS A 101 -7.14 20.27 -0.30
CA LYS A 101 -6.02 21.22 -0.07
C LYS A 101 -5.50 21.21 1.37
N ASN A 102 -6.34 20.95 2.34
CA ASN A 102 -6.00 20.94 3.77
C ASN A 102 -5.39 19.62 4.26
N LEU A 103 -5.30 18.58 3.40
CA LEU A 103 -4.72 17.32 3.81
C LEU A 103 -3.20 17.31 3.60
N ASN A 104 -2.47 17.11 4.68
CA ASN A 104 -1.04 16.83 4.62
C ASN A 104 -0.81 15.36 4.20
N PHE A 105 -0.66 15.12 2.91
CA PHE A 105 -0.49 13.79 2.33
C PHE A 105 0.72 13.03 2.89
N LYS A 106 1.82 13.75 3.18
CA LYS A 106 3.02 13.15 3.77
C LYS A 106 2.72 12.65 5.18
N LYS A 107 2.15 13.50 6.03
CA LYS A 107 1.79 13.14 7.42
C LYS A 107 0.77 11.99 7.45
N LEU A 108 -0.19 11.99 6.52
CA LEU A 108 -1.19 10.93 6.40
C LEU A 108 -0.54 9.59 6.02
N THR A 109 0.40 9.60 5.08
CA THR A 109 1.14 8.41 4.67
C THR A 109 1.97 7.84 5.82
N ASP A 110 2.69 8.68 6.54
CA ASP A 110 3.53 8.28 7.67
C ASP A 110 2.67 7.67 8.78
N LYS A 111 1.55 8.32 9.11
CA LYS A 111 0.57 7.79 10.07
C LYS A 111 0.04 6.43 9.64
N SER A 112 -0.34 6.27 8.35
CA SER A 112 -0.85 5.01 7.82
C SER A 112 0.12 3.86 7.95
N ILE A 113 1.41 4.10 7.69
CA ILE A 113 2.47 3.12 7.87
C ILE A 113 2.59 2.72 9.35
N LEU A 114 2.63 3.70 10.24
CA LEU A 114 2.74 3.46 11.68
C LEU A 114 1.52 2.74 12.27
N ASP A 115 0.31 3.11 11.86
CA ASP A 115 -0.92 2.45 12.31
C ASP A 115 -0.98 1.00 11.82
N THR A 116 -0.58 0.74 10.57
CA THR A 116 -0.47 -0.62 10.02
C THR A 116 0.58 -1.43 10.78
N PHE A 117 1.74 -0.83 11.06
CA PHE A 117 2.80 -1.47 11.83
C PHE A 117 2.33 -1.84 13.24
N LYS A 118 1.67 -0.92 13.96
CA LYS A 118 1.13 -1.17 15.30
C LYS A 118 0.13 -2.32 15.29
N LYS A 119 -0.83 -2.32 14.35
CA LYS A 119 -1.82 -3.39 14.22
C LYS A 119 -1.16 -4.74 13.98
N ILE A 120 -0.21 -4.81 13.05
CA ILE A 120 0.49 -6.06 12.73
C ILE A 120 1.34 -6.53 13.91
N LYS A 121 2.07 -5.63 14.57
CA LYS A 121 2.91 -5.97 15.73
C LYS A 121 2.08 -6.50 16.92
N ASN A 122 0.89 -5.96 17.12
CA ASN A 122 0.00 -6.33 18.22
C ASN A 122 -0.92 -7.51 17.87
N ASP A 123 -0.87 -8.02 16.63
CA ASP A 123 -1.65 -9.21 16.27
C ASP A 123 -1.06 -10.44 16.97
N LYS A 124 -1.81 -10.96 17.95
CA LYS A 124 -1.42 -12.14 18.74
C LYS A 124 -1.45 -13.44 17.93
N LYS A 125 -2.03 -13.43 16.73
CA LYS A 125 -2.10 -14.61 15.89
C LYS A 125 -0.87 -14.66 14.98
N PRO A 126 -0.02 -15.68 15.12
CA PRO A 126 1.15 -15.80 14.27
C PRO A 126 0.73 -15.85 12.80
N PHE A 127 1.60 -15.31 11.97
CA PHE A 127 1.46 -15.33 10.53
C PHE A 127 1.16 -16.74 10.03
N SER A 128 -0.02 -16.95 9.51
CA SER A 128 -0.39 -18.18 8.79
C SER A 128 -0.38 -17.89 7.29
N GLN A 129 0.39 -18.68 6.53
CA GLN A 129 0.34 -18.62 5.07
C GLN A 129 -1.08 -18.86 4.53
N LYS A 130 -1.92 -19.60 5.28
CA LYS A 130 -3.33 -19.83 4.94
C LYS A 130 -4.16 -18.53 4.88
N LYS A 131 -3.67 -17.42 5.44
CA LYS A 131 -4.36 -16.11 5.41
C LYS A 131 -3.89 -15.20 4.28
N ILE A 132 -2.97 -15.62 3.43
CA ILE A 132 -2.57 -14.84 2.26
C ILE A 132 -3.68 -14.97 1.23
N THR A 133 -4.32 -13.84 0.91
CA THR A 133 -5.43 -13.78 -0.04
C THR A 133 -5.16 -14.55 -1.33
N LEU A 134 -3.96 -14.41 -1.89
CA LEU A 134 -3.56 -15.12 -3.10
C LEU A 134 -3.52 -16.65 -2.91
N THR A 135 -3.05 -17.13 -1.76
CA THR A 135 -3.01 -18.56 -1.44
C THR A 135 -4.42 -19.11 -1.26
N VAL A 136 -5.29 -18.35 -0.61
CA VAL A 136 -6.72 -18.70 -0.45
C VAL A 136 -7.38 -18.81 -1.82
N TYR A 137 -7.17 -17.83 -2.72
CA TYR A 137 -7.72 -17.86 -4.07
C TYR A 137 -7.19 -19.04 -4.90
N LYS A 138 -5.89 -19.30 -4.88
CA LYS A 138 -5.31 -20.46 -5.57
C LYS A 138 -5.90 -21.77 -5.09
N ASN A 139 -6.02 -21.95 -3.77
CA ASN A 139 -6.61 -23.15 -3.19
C ASN A 139 -8.10 -23.27 -3.54
N PHE A 140 -8.82 -22.17 -3.64
CA PHE A 140 -10.21 -22.15 -4.05
C PHE A 140 -10.38 -22.55 -5.52
N LEU A 141 -9.55 -22.01 -6.40
CA LEU A 141 -9.55 -22.35 -7.83
C LEU A 141 -9.19 -23.83 -8.04
N ASN A 142 -8.15 -24.32 -7.38
CA ASN A 142 -7.74 -25.73 -7.49
C ASN A 142 -8.83 -26.73 -6.99
N LYS A 143 -9.70 -26.32 -6.06
CA LYS A 143 -10.82 -27.14 -5.60
C LYS A 143 -12.03 -27.14 -6.54
N ARG A 144 -12.13 -26.18 -7.44
CA ARG A 144 -13.26 -26.05 -8.37
C ARG A 144 -13.06 -26.76 -9.72
N PHE A 145 -11.82 -27.10 -10.03
CA PHE A 145 -11.44 -27.72 -11.30
C PHE A 145 -10.88 -29.13 -11.13
N LEU A 146 -11.06 -29.76 -9.98
CA LEU A 146 -10.96 -31.18 -9.70
C LEU A 146 -12.35 -31.76 -9.38
#